data_f68818d1ebf0e6355a306f60c7427e2f
#
_entry.id   f68818d1ebf0e6355a306f60c7427e2f
#
_cell.length_a   1.000
_cell.length_b   1.000
_cell.length_c   1.000
_cell.angle_alpha   90.00
_cell.angle_beta   90.00
_cell.angle_gamma   90.00
#
_symmetry.space_group_name_H-M   'P 1'
#
loop_
_entity.id
_entity.type
_entity.pdbx_description
1 polymer ?
#
loop_
_entity_poly.entity_id
_entity_poly.type
_entity_poly.pdbx_seq_one_letter_code
_entity_poly.pdbx_strand_id
1 'polypeptide(L)'
;MKMHKKPTCYMCGVPATSREHVPPVCLFPEEKDIQTSVFRNNLITVPSCDLHNSKKSQDDEFLMGCLAGIVGNNVIGFFHAHTKVKRAMQRKGKEFIHVLMKDAQGLNLKDDKGHVFSVLVGRPDFNRLKACFEHIAYGLYYHKFGKRFEGTCHMLLDFLTYEDERMEKYKLLCRKRLNIEPKKPKAEGANPEIFRYAFFEPDEIGLIALRMAFYEGAQVFVSFQPKDVQIPFNLAFELIHSGIKTFVQFGDEYIEFS
;
A
#
# COMPACT_ATOMS: atom_id res chain seq x y z
N MET A 1 15.46 -29.98 25.63
CA MET A 1 14.62 -28.77 25.76
C MET A 1 14.90 -27.88 24.52
N LYS A 2 14.00 -27.81 23.54
CA LYS A 2 14.20 -26.90 22.41
C LYS A 2 14.01 -25.47 22.93
N MET A 3 15.07 -24.70 22.99
CA MET A 3 14.99 -23.27 23.27
C MET A 3 14.15 -22.64 22.14
N HIS A 4 12.91 -22.27 22.45
CA HIS A 4 12.09 -21.48 21.53
C HIS A 4 12.76 -20.11 21.37
N LYS A 5 13.44 -19.92 20.24
CA LYS A 5 14.02 -18.63 19.86
C LYS A 5 12.88 -17.60 19.85
N LYS A 6 12.98 -16.55 20.66
CA LYS A 6 11.96 -15.49 20.69
C LYS A 6 11.81 -14.94 19.26
N PRO A 7 10.56 -14.69 18.79
CA PRO A 7 10.35 -14.13 17.46
C PRO A 7 11.04 -12.77 17.35
N THR A 8 11.54 -12.47 16.16
CA THR A 8 12.16 -11.17 15.86
C THR A 8 11.18 -10.27 15.13
N CYS A 9 11.35 -8.95 15.25
CA CYS A 9 10.56 -7.96 14.55
C CYS A 9 10.65 -8.15 13.03
N TYR A 10 9.51 -8.15 12.36
CA TYR A 10 9.41 -8.36 10.92
C TYR A 10 10.16 -7.30 10.09
N MET A 11 10.36 -6.08 10.64
CA MET A 11 11.04 -4.98 9.97
C MET A 11 12.55 -4.95 10.21
N CYS A 12 13.00 -4.96 11.47
CA CYS A 12 14.39 -4.69 11.82
C CYS A 12 15.15 -5.90 12.40
N GLY A 13 14.45 -7.00 12.70
CA GLY A 13 15.07 -8.22 13.20
C GLY A 13 15.47 -8.21 14.69
N VAL A 14 15.27 -7.10 15.44
CA VAL A 14 15.45 -7.10 16.90
C VAL A 14 14.38 -7.96 17.58
N PRO A 15 14.56 -8.39 18.84
CA PRO A 15 13.54 -9.15 19.55
C PRO A 15 12.19 -8.45 19.52
N ALA A 16 11.12 -9.18 19.19
CA ALA A 16 9.77 -8.64 19.19
C ALA A 16 9.24 -8.50 20.62
N THR A 17 8.55 -7.39 20.88
CA THR A 17 7.90 -7.07 22.17
C THR A 17 6.39 -7.17 22.08
N SER A 18 5.84 -7.15 20.86
CA SER A 18 4.39 -7.11 20.60
C SER A 18 4.04 -7.79 19.27
N ARG A 19 2.77 -7.76 18.92
CA ARG A 19 2.27 -8.14 17.60
C ARG A 19 1.56 -6.97 16.96
N GLU A 20 1.76 -6.78 15.66
CA GLU A 20 1.15 -5.74 14.86
C GLU A 20 0.18 -6.35 13.86
N HIS A 21 -0.95 -5.68 13.61
CA HIS A 21 -1.89 -6.05 12.57
C HIS A 21 -1.42 -5.57 11.19
N VAL A 22 -1.50 -6.44 10.21
CA VAL A 22 -1.10 -6.17 8.83
C VAL A 22 -2.22 -6.53 7.86
N PRO A 23 -2.87 -5.55 7.23
CA PRO A 23 -2.74 -4.12 7.46
C PRO A 23 -3.29 -3.65 8.82
N PRO A 24 -3.10 -2.37 9.21
CA PRO A 24 -3.55 -1.84 10.49
C PRO A 24 -5.05 -2.06 10.74
N VAL A 25 -5.40 -2.45 11.97
CA VAL A 25 -6.78 -2.75 12.36
C VAL A 25 -7.74 -1.57 12.17
N CYS A 26 -7.22 -0.33 12.16
CA CYS A 26 -8.04 0.86 11.96
C CYS A 26 -8.69 0.92 10.56
N LEU A 27 -8.14 0.21 9.57
CA LEU A 27 -8.72 0.09 8.22
C LEU A 27 -10.00 -0.77 8.19
N PHE A 28 -10.23 -1.56 9.21
CA PHE A 28 -11.41 -2.42 9.29
C PHE A 28 -12.51 -1.74 10.12
N PRO A 29 -13.73 -1.59 9.58
CA PRO A 29 -14.85 -1.01 10.30
C PRO A 29 -15.11 -1.68 11.64
N GLU A 30 -15.62 -0.91 12.60
CA GLU A 30 -16.09 -1.42 13.88
C GLU A 30 -17.53 -1.94 13.73
N GLU A 31 -17.91 -2.94 14.50
CA GLU A 31 -19.27 -3.50 14.48
C GLU A 31 -20.37 -2.45 14.68
N LYS A 32 -20.09 -1.43 15.53
CA LYS A 32 -21.01 -0.32 15.74
C LYS A 32 -21.22 0.56 14.50
N ASP A 33 -20.29 0.50 13.54
CA ASP A 33 -20.34 1.31 12.32
C ASP A 33 -21.05 0.56 11.17
N ILE A 34 -20.89 -0.76 11.12
CA ILE A 34 -21.53 -1.63 10.14
C ILE A 34 -21.98 -2.90 10.88
N GLN A 35 -23.26 -2.92 11.26
CA GLN A 35 -23.82 -3.97 12.12
C GLN A 35 -24.04 -5.32 11.41
N THR A 36 -23.90 -5.37 10.09
CA THR A 36 -24.20 -6.58 9.29
C THR A 36 -23.02 -7.57 9.21
N SER A 37 -21.82 -7.18 9.62
CA SER A 37 -20.62 -7.98 9.43
C SER A 37 -19.53 -7.65 10.45
N VAL A 38 -18.79 -8.69 10.87
CA VAL A 38 -17.64 -8.56 11.78
C VAL A 38 -16.36 -8.58 10.96
N PHE A 39 -15.81 -7.39 10.68
CA PHE A 39 -14.64 -7.25 9.81
C PHE A 39 -13.28 -7.36 10.51
N ARG A 40 -13.26 -7.54 11.83
CA ARG A 40 -12.01 -7.57 12.62
C ARG A 40 -11.57 -8.97 13.05
N ASN A 41 -12.24 -9.99 12.55
CA ASN A 41 -11.87 -11.38 12.81
C ASN A 41 -10.77 -11.84 11.87
N ASN A 42 -9.91 -12.73 12.38
CA ASN A 42 -8.86 -13.40 11.60
C ASN A 42 -7.89 -12.46 10.87
N LEU A 43 -7.65 -11.29 11.43
CA LEU A 43 -6.68 -10.34 10.88
C LEU A 43 -5.25 -10.89 11.01
N ILE A 44 -4.45 -10.68 9.99
CA ILE A 44 -3.03 -11.04 9.99
C ILE A 44 -2.31 -10.25 11.07
N THR A 45 -1.49 -10.93 11.86
CA THR A 45 -0.59 -10.28 12.82
C THR A 45 0.82 -10.81 12.67
N VAL A 46 1.80 -9.93 12.85
CA VAL A 46 3.24 -10.25 12.78
C VAL A 46 3.97 -9.78 14.04
N PRO A 47 5.11 -10.44 14.41
CA PRO A 47 5.89 -9.99 15.54
C PRO A 47 6.55 -8.64 15.26
N SER A 48 6.43 -7.69 16.18
CA SER A 48 6.92 -6.33 16.04
C SER A 48 7.61 -5.84 17.31
N CYS A 49 8.54 -4.90 17.19
CA CYS A 49 9.13 -4.18 18.31
C CYS A 49 8.39 -2.85 18.53
N ASP A 50 8.66 -2.21 19.67
CA ASP A 50 7.99 -0.96 20.04
C ASP A 50 8.18 0.16 19.03
N LEU A 51 9.36 0.21 18.38
CA LEU A 51 9.64 1.22 17.35
C LEU A 51 8.70 1.05 16.14
N HIS A 52 8.43 -0.20 15.73
CA HIS A 52 7.66 -0.51 14.53
C HIS A 52 6.18 -0.78 14.79
N ASN A 53 5.74 -0.75 16.04
CA ASN A 53 4.33 -0.89 16.42
C ASN A 53 3.79 0.37 17.09
N SER A 54 4.28 0.70 18.31
CA SER A 54 3.64 1.70 19.15
C SER A 54 3.75 3.13 18.61
N LYS A 55 4.82 3.45 17.89
CA LYS A 55 5.03 4.80 17.31
C LYS A 55 4.20 5.06 16.04
N LYS A 56 3.50 4.06 15.53
CA LYS A 56 2.81 4.07 14.24
C LYS A 56 1.35 4.53 14.27
N SER A 57 0.77 4.75 15.45
CA SER A 57 -0.66 5.05 15.57
C SER A 57 -1.14 6.28 14.78
N GLN A 58 -0.29 7.31 14.65
CA GLN A 58 -0.59 8.49 13.84
C GLN A 58 -0.53 8.19 12.34
N ASP A 59 0.37 7.29 11.92
CA ASP A 59 0.49 6.85 10.53
C ASP A 59 -0.66 5.93 10.14
N ASP A 60 -1.12 5.09 11.06
CA ASP A 60 -2.29 4.24 10.84
C ASP A 60 -3.57 5.06 10.64
N GLU A 61 -3.75 6.14 11.42
CA GLU A 61 -4.90 7.04 11.27
C GLU A 61 -4.79 7.87 9.98
N PHE A 62 -3.58 8.33 9.63
CA PHE A 62 -3.30 8.98 8.36
C PHE A 62 -3.63 8.06 7.18
N LEU A 63 -3.13 6.83 7.18
CA LEU A 63 -3.40 5.84 6.14
C LEU A 63 -4.90 5.55 6.01
N MET A 64 -5.60 5.37 7.14
CA MET A 64 -7.04 5.17 7.16
C MET A 64 -7.79 6.33 6.48
N GLY A 65 -7.44 7.56 6.81
CA GLY A 65 -8.07 8.74 6.21
C GLY A 65 -7.82 8.84 4.71
N CYS A 66 -6.57 8.58 4.27
CA CYS A 66 -6.24 8.60 2.85
C CYS A 66 -6.98 7.51 2.06
N LEU A 67 -7.01 6.27 2.57
CA LEU A 67 -7.62 5.15 1.85
C LEU A 67 -9.15 5.21 1.85
N ALA A 68 -9.78 5.46 2.99
CA ALA A 68 -11.24 5.51 3.06
C ALA A 68 -11.83 6.69 2.30
N GLY A 69 -11.06 7.78 2.09
CA GLY A 69 -11.48 8.97 1.35
C GLY A 69 -11.49 8.85 -0.18
N ILE A 70 -11.05 7.72 -0.75
CA ILE A 70 -10.97 7.56 -2.21
C ILE A 70 -12.38 7.42 -2.80
N VAL A 71 -12.70 8.24 -3.78
CA VAL A 71 -14.03 8.29 -4.43
C VAL A 71 -14.39 6.97 -5.13
N GLY A 72 -13.41 6.23 -5.64
CA GLY A 72 -13.61 4.94 -6.30
C GLY A 72 -13.78 3.73 -5.36
N ASN A 73 -13.89 3.94 -4.06
CA ASN A 73 -14.08 2.85 -3.10
C ASN A 73 -15.45 2.19 -3.23
N ASN A 74 -15.51 0.93 -2.78
CA ASN A 74 -16.76 0.22 -2.62
C ASN A 74 -17.60 0.80 -1.45
N VAL A 75 -18.80 0.27 -1.29
CA VAL A 75 -19.76 0.75 -0.27
C VAL A 75 -19.21 0.67 1.16
N ILE A 76 -18.33 -0.29 1.47
CA ILE A 76 -17.72 -0.43 2.80
C ILE A 76 -16.74 0.71 3.06
N GLY A 77 -15.87 1.03 2.09
CA GLY A 77 -14.98 2.19 2.17
C GLY A 77 -15.74 3.49 2.34
N PHE A 78 -16.83 3.66 1.58
CA PHE A 78 -17.73 4.80 1.72
C PHE A 78 -18.31 4.93 3.15
N PHE A 79 -18.87 3.85 3.71
CA PHE A 79 -19.37 3.87 5.08
C PHE A 79 -18.28 4.14 6.11
N HIS A 80 -17.09 3.57 5.91
CA HIS A 80 -15.95 3.79 6.81
C HIS A 80 -15.53 5.27 6.83
N ALA A 81 -15.51 5.93 5.66
CA ALA A 81 -15.25 7.36 5.54
C ALA A 81 -16.30 8.19 6.32
N HIS A 82 -17.59 7.84 6.17
CA HIS A 82 -18.71 8.60 6.76
C HIS A 82 -18.97 8.26 8.23
N THR A 83 -18.33 7.27 8.79
CA THR A 83 -18.45 6.88 10.20
C THR A 83 -17.16 7.17 10.96
N LYS A 84 -16.19 6.30 10.92
CA LYS A 84 -14.96 6.38 11.73
C LYS A 84 -14.07 7.54 11.34
N VAL A 85 -13.83 7.75 10.03
CA VAL A 85 -12.99 8.87 9.55
C VAL A 85 -13.67 10.20 9.87
N LYS A 86 -14.99 10.32 9.62
CA LYS A 86 -15.77 11.52 9.99
C LYS A 86 -15.67 11.84 11.49
N ARG A 87 -15.75 10.82 12.37
CA ARG A 87 -15.54 11.02 13.81
C ARG A 87 -14.13 11.51 14.14
N ALA A 88 -13.10 10.99 13.46
CA ALA A 88 -11.74 11.47 13.63
C ALA A 88 -11.59 12.94 13.18
N MET A 89 -12.18 13.29 12.04
CA MET A 89 -12.23 14.70 11.56
C MET A 89 -12.96 15.62 12.55
N GLN A 90 -14.08 15.20 13.10
CA GLN A 90 -14.84 15.99 14.10
C GLN A 90 -14.04 16.23 15.38
N ARG A 91 -13.25 15.25 15.84
CA ARG A 91 -12.40 15.38 17.05
C ARG A 91 -11.19 16.29 16.84
N LYS A 92 -10.55 16.21 15.67
CA LYS A 92 -9.27 16.89 15.36
C LYS A 92 -9.45 18.17 14.53
N GLY A 93 -10.63 18.42 14.01
CA GLY A 93 -10.94 19.61 13.23
C GLY A 93 -10.12 19.73 11.93
N LYS A 94 -9.78 20.97 11.59
CA LYS A 94 -9.02 21.29 10.36
C LYS A 94 -7.62 20.66 10.35
N GLU A 95 -7.00 20.45 11.51
CA GLU A 95 -5.67 19.81 11.62
C GLU A 95 -5.64 18.43 10.98
N PHE A 96 -6.73 17.67 11.13
CA PHE A 96 -6.80 16.33 10.51
C PHE A 96 -6.77 16.40 8.99
N ILE A 97 -7.46 17.37 8.39
CA ILE A 97 -7.45 17.56 6.94
C ILE A 97 -6.06 17.93 6.45
N HIS A 98 -5.37 18.85 7.14
CA HIS A 98 -4.00 19.25 6.80
C HIS A 98 -3.00 18.08 6.92
N VAL A 99 -3.22 17.18 7.88
CA VAL A 99 -2.41 15.96 8.03
C VAL A 99 -2.65 14.98 6.89
N LEU A 100 -3.90 14.87 6.40
CA LEU A 100 -4.25 13.96 5.31
C LEU A 100 -3.81 14.48 3.95
N MET A 101 -3.99 15.77 3.69
CA MET A 101 -3.80 16.34 2.36
C MET A 101 -3.25 17.76 2.45
N LYS A 102 -2.17 18.00 1.73
CA LYS A 102 -1.71 19.37 1.43
C LYS A 102 -2.62 19.98 0.38
N ASP A 103 -2.80 21.29 0.45
CA ASP A 103 -3.59 22.07 -0.52
C ASP A 103 -5.00 21.54 -0.75
N ALA A 104 -5.63 21.04 0.33
CA ALA A 104 -6.95 20.47 0.27
C ALA A 104 -8.01 21.51 -0.15
N GLN A 105 -8.76 21.22 -1.22
CA GLN A 105 -9.83 22.06 -1.75
C GLN A 105 -11.13 21.27 -1.84
N GLY A 106 -12.22 21.91 -1.45
CA GLY A 106 -13.56 21.37 -1.67
C GLY A 106 -14.01 21.61 -3.12
N LEU A 107 -14.41 20.55 -3.80
CA LEU A 107 -15.00 20.62 -5.13
C LEU A 107 -16.41 20.05 -5.09
N ASN A 108 -17.32 20.66 -5.87
CA ASN A 108 -18.63 20.11 -6.12
C ASN A 108 -18.62 19.43 -7.50
N LEU A 109 -18.75 18.12 -7.51
CA LEU A 109 -18.93 17.32 -8.71
C LEU A 109 -20.42 17.14 -8.98
N LYS A 110 -20.79 17.16 -10.26
CA LYS A 110 -22.17 16.92 -10.70
C LYS A 110 -22.19 15.75 -11.67
N ASP A 111 -23.04 14.77 -11.39
CA ASP A 111 -23.23 13.65 -12.32
C ASP A 111 -24.13 14.04 -13.51
N ASP A 112 -24.28 13.13 -14.46
CA ASP A 112 -25.11 13.28 -15.65
C ASP A 112 -26.63 13.39 -15.33
N LYS A 113 -27.04 12.99 -14.11
CA LYS A 113 -28.41 13.13 -13.61
C LYS A 113 -28.64 14.40 -12.81
N GLY A 114 -27.59 15.20 -12.62
CA GLY A 114 -27.68 16.47 -11.90
C GLY A 114 -27.48 16.39 -10.39
N HIS A 115 -27.13 15.23 -9.82
CA HIS A 115 -26.80 15.12 -8.40
C HIS A 115 -25.46 15.79 -8.11
N VAL A 116 -25.39 16.51 -7.01
CA VAL A 116 -24.17 17.22 -6.58
C VAL A 116 -23.50 16.47 -5.44
N PHE A 117 -22.22 16.19 -5.60
CA PHE A 117 -21.37 15.54 -4.60
C PHE A 117 -20.24 16.50 -4.22
N SER A 118 -20.14 16.80 -2.93
CA SER A 118 -19.00 17.56 -2.42
C SER A 118 -17.86 16.61 -2.10
N VAL A 119 -16.71 16.79 -2.76
CA VAL A 119 -15.49 16.01 -2.57
C VAL A 119 -14.35 16.90 -2.11
N LEU A 120 -13.45 16.35 -1.32
CA LEU A 120 -12.21 17.00 -0.93
C LEU A 120 -11.09 16.46 -1.84
N VAL A 121 -10.40 17.35 -2.52
CA VAL A 121 -9.26 17.03 -3.39
C VAL A 121 -8.02 17.68 -2.79
N GLY A 122 -6.94 16.94 -2.72
CA GLY A 122 -5.66 17.41 -2.18
C GLY A 122 -4.57 16.37 -2.39
N ARG A 123 -3.35 16.72 -2.03
CA ARG A 123 -2.16 15.86 -2.18
C ARG A 123 -1.80 15.25 -0.83
N PRO A 124 -1.89 13.93 -0.64
CA PRO A 124 -1.38 13.29 0.56
C PRO A 124 0.17 13.40 0.59
N ASP A 125 0.74 13.32 1.79
CA ASP A 125 2.19 13.19 1.92
C ASP A 125 2.64 11.83 1.34
N PHE A 126 3.22 11.87 0.14
CA PHE A 126 3.61 10.68 -0.62
C PHE A 126 4.63 9.82 0.14
N ASN A 127 5.64 10.44 0.75
CA ASN A 127 6.68 9.69 1.45
C ASN A 127 6.12 8.99 2.69
N ARG A 128 5.25 9.67 3.42
CA ARG A 128 4.56 9.09 4.57
C ARG A 128 3.64 7.95 4.16
N LEU A 129 2.89 8.13 3.07
CA LEU A 129 1.99 7.11 2.53
C LEU A 129 2.77 5.89 2.05
N LYS A 130 3.88 6.11 1.35
CA LYS A 130 4.80 5.05 0.93
C LYS A 130 5.32 4.26 2.13
N ALA A 131 5.79 4.94 3.19
CA ALA A 131 6.27 4.28 4.40
C ALA A 131 5.18 3.41 5.07
N CYS A 132 3.93 3.88 5.12
CA CYS A 132 2.80 3.08 5.61
C CYS A 132 2.64 1.78 4.81
N PHE A 133 2.69 1.85 3.48
CA PHE A 133 2.56 0.67 2.64
C PHE A 133 3.79 -0.24 2.69
N GLU A 134 4.99 0.30 2.89
CA GLU A 134 6.20 -0.49 3.13
C GLU A 134 6.02 -1.38 4.37
N HIS A 135 5.53 -0.83 5.48
CA HIS A 135 5.23 -1.61 6.68
C HIS A 135 4.26 -2.76 6.40
N ILE A 136 3.20 -2.50 5.62
CA ILE A 136 2.23 -3.54 5.24
C ILE A 136 2.91 -4.60 4.37
N ALA A 137 3.66 -4.20 3.35
CA ALA A 137 4.32 -5.10 2.42
C ALA A 137 5.33 -6.03 3.12
N TYR A 138 6.20 -5.47 3.98
CA TYR A 138 7.14 -6.27 4.78
C TYR A 138 6.44 -7.21 5.75
N GLY A 139 5.34 -6.77 6.37
CA GLY A 139 4.55 -7.60 7.25
C GLY A 139 3.88 -8.77 6.52
N LEU A 140 3.32 -8.53 5.33
CA LEU A 140 2.77 -9.58 4.48
C LEU A 140 3.85 -10.56 4.00
N TYR A 141 5.03 -10.05 3.64
CA TYR A 141 6.17 -10.89 3.29
C TYR A 141 6.53 -11.82 4.45
N TYR A 142 6.66 -11.25 5.66
CA TYR A 142 6.95 -12.06 6.85
C TYR A 142 5.86 -13.10 7.11
N HIS A 143 4.59 -12.72 6.97
CA HIS A 143 3.46 -13.63 7.14
C HIS A 143 3.51 -14.80 6.14
N LYS A 144 3.81 -14.50 4.88
CA LYS A 144 3.83 -15.49 3.79
C LYS A 144 5.03 -16.44 3.85
N PHE A 145 6.23 -15.88 4.09
CA PHE A 145 7.49 -16.61 3.97
C PHE A 145 8.14 -16.98 5.31
N GLY A 146 7.57 -16.54 6.46
CA GLY A 146 8.08 -16.84 7.80
C GLY A 146 9.44 -16.22 8.14
N LYS A 147 9.92 -15.29 7.32
CA LYS A 147 11.21 -14.60 7.48
C LYS A 147 11.14 -13.14 7.10
N ARG A 148 12.01 -12.33 7.69
CA ARG A 148 12.17 -10.92 7.31
C ARG A 148 12.70 -10.83 5.88
N PHE A 149 12.18 -9.88 5.11
CA PHE A 149 12.75 -9.56 3.81
C PHE A 149 14.07 -8.79 3.97
N GLU A 150 15.05 -9.15 3.17
CA GLU A 150 16.32 -8.44 3.06
C GLU A 150 16.55 -8.04 1.60
N GLY A 151 16.54 -6.75 1.34
CA GLY A 151 16.64 -6.19 0.00
C GLY A 151 15.94 -4.86 -0.13
N THR A 152 15.66 -4.46 -1.35
CA THR A 152 14.97 -3.21 -1.69
C THR A 152 13.52 -3.47 -2.05
N CYS A 153 12.62 -2.63 -1.55
CA CYS A 153 11.20 -2.66 -1.85
C CYS A 153 10.85 -1.45 -2.72
N HIS A 154 10.42 -1.72 -3.94
CA HIS A 154 9.93 -0.69 -4.86
C HIS A 154 8.42 -0.71 -4.87
N MET A 155 7.79 0.49 -4.90
CA MET A 155 6.37 0.61 -4.70
C MET A 155 5.74 1.62 -5.65
N LEU A 156 4.59 1.23 -6.19
CA LEU A 156 3.76 2.06 -7.05
C LEU A 156 2.35 2.16 -6.46
N LEU A 157 1.93 3.37 -6.15
CA LEU A 157 0.59 3.67 -5.64
C LEU A 157 -0.34 3.96 -6.83
N ASP A 158 -1.02 2.93 -7.31
CA ASP A 158 -1.77 2.97 -8.55
C ASP A 158 -2.99 3.90 -8.51
N PHE A 159 -3.53 4.18 -7.33
CA PHE A 159 -4.67 5.06 -7.11
C PHE A 159 -4.31 6.56 -7.09
N LEU A 160 -3.02 6.91 -7.10
CA LEU A 160 -2.56 8.30 -7.19
C LEU A 160 -2.35 8.70 -8.65
N THR A 161 -2.57 9.98 -8.93
CA THR A 161 -2.15 10.61 -10.18
C THR A 161 -0.76 11.21 -9.98
N TYR A 162 0.17 10.85 -10.83
CA TYR A 162 1.53 11.35 -10.82
C TYR A 162 1.63 12.55 -11.77
N GLU A 163 2.33 13.61 -11.36
CA GLU A 163 2.61 14.76 -12.23
C GLU A 163 3.63 14.40 -13.32
N ASP A 164 4.50 13.44 -13.05
CA ASP A 164 5.49 12.94 -14.00
C ASP A 164 4.81 11.93 -14.96
N GLU A 165 4.71 12.31 -16.23
CA GLU A 165 4.13 11.45 -17.27
C GLU A 165 4.82 10.09 -17.38
N ARG A 166 6.11 9.99 -17.03
CA ARG A 166 6.85 8.72 -17.03
C ARG A 166 6.34 7.79 -15.95
N MET A 167 5.97 8.31 -14.79
CA MET A 167 5.36 7.51 -13.73
C MET A 167 3.96 7.02 -14.13
N GLU A 168 3.19 7.82 -14.87
CA GLU A 168 1.91 7.37 -15.42
C GLU A 168 2.09 6.28 -16.48
N LYS A 169 3.08 6.40 -17.37
CA LYS A 169 3.44 5.34 -18.34
C LYS A 169 3.90 4.06 -17.63
N TYR A 170 4.74 4.20 -16.59
CA TYR A 170 5.19 3.06 -15.78
C TYR A 170 4.03 2.36 -15.08
N LYS A 171 3.08 3.12 -14.54
CA LYS A 171 1.85 2.60 -13.95
C LYS A 171 1.03 1.76 -14.94
N LEU A 172 0.87 2.26 -16.16
CA LEU A 172 0.18 1.52 -17.22
C LEU A 172 0.93 0.24 -17.61
N LEU A 173 2.26 0.28 -17.67
CA LEU A 173 3.09 -0.89 -17.93
C LEU A 173 2.92 -1.95 -16.84
N CYS A 174 2.98 -1.56 -15.56
CA CYS A 174 2.76 -2.47 -14.43
C CYS A 174 1.37 -3.11 -14.48
N ARG A 175 0.33 -2.32 -14.74
CA ARG A 175 -1.05 -2.84 -14.91
C ARG A 175 -1.13 -3.86 -16.04
N LYS A 176 -0.56 -3.53 -17.20
CA LYS A 176 -0.54 -4.43 -18.37
C LYS A 176 0.18 -5.73 -18.04
N ARG A 177 1.38 -5.66 -17.45
CA ARG A 177 2.19 -6.84 -17.12
C ARG A 177 1.48 -7.77 -16.13
N LEU A 178 0.93 -7.23 -15.05
CA LEU A 178 0.18 -8.01 -14.05
C LEU A 178 -1.14 -8.59 -14.58
N ASN A 179 -1.70 -8.02 -15.65
CA ASN A 179 -2.91 -8.56 -16.28
C ASN A 179 -2.62 -9.69 -17.29
N ILE A 180 -1.40 -9.73 -17.86
CA ILE A 180 -0.98 -10.72 -18.85
C ILE A 180 -0.42 -11.98 -18.17
N GLU A 181 -0.07 -11.94 -16.88
CA GLU A 181 0.43 -13.09 -16.14
C GLU A 181 -0.46 -14.33 -16.36
N PRO A 182 0.09 -15.42 -16.93
CA PRO A 182 -0.69 -16.61 -17.30
C PRO A 182 -1.26 -17.34 -16.08
N LYS A 183 -0.66 -17.17 -14.90
CA LYS A 183 -1.13 -17.71 -13.63
C LYS A 183 -1.39 -16.59 -12.65
N LYS A 184 -2.58 -16.01 -12.71
CA LYS A 184 -2.98 -15.03 -11.69
C LYS A 184 -3.04 -15.72 -10.33
N PRO A 185 -2.25 -15.24 -9.33
CA PRO A 185 -2.29 -15.83 -8.00
C PRO A 185 -3.66 -15.62 -7.37
N LYS A 186 -4.09 -16.58 -6.57
CA LYS A 186 -5.30 -16.45 -5.77
C LYS A 186 -5.12 -15.31 -4.77
N ALA A 187 -6.05 -14.37 -4.76
CA ALA A 187 -6.06 -13.33 -3.75
C ALA A 187 -6.33 -13.92 -2.36
N GLU A 188 -5.57 -13.46 -1.38
CA GLU A 188 -5.65 -13.80 0.03
C GLU A 188 -6.23 -12.61 0.81
N GLY A 189 -6.78 -12.88 2.00
CA GLY A 189 -7.35 -11.87 2.91
C GLY A 189 -8.63 -12.37 3.55
N ALA A 190 -8.78 -12.17 4.86
CA ALA A 190 -9.97 -12.61 5.60
C ALA A 190 -11.23 -11.79 5.26
N ASN A 191 -11.03 -10.53 4.85
CA ASN A 191 -12.11 -9.59 4.49
C ASN A 191 -11.79 -8.96 3.13
N PRO A 192 -12.00 -9.69 2.02
CA PRO A 192 -11.52 -9.32 0.68
C PRO A 192 -12.13 -8.02 0.14
N GLU A 193 -13.30 -7.63 0.63
CA GLU A 193 -13.94 -6.35 0.28
C GLU A 193 -13.20 -5.13 0.88
N ILE A 194 -12.46 -5.35 1.98
CA ILE A 194 -11.68 -4.30 2.65
C ILE A 194 -10.24 -4.37 2.24
N PHE A 195 -9.68 -5.58 2.32
CA PHE A 195 -8.28 -5.82 2.00
C PHE A 195 -8.07 -7.20 1.41
N ARG A 196 -7.43 -7.22 0.25
CA ARG A 196 -6.94 -8.45 -0.39
C ARG A 196 -5.54 -8.21 -0.94
N TYR A 197 -4.75 -9.26 -0.97
CA TYR A 197 -3.41 -9.22 -1.51
C TYR A 197 -3.08 -10.51 -2.26
N ALA A 198 -2.09 -10.44 -3.12
CA ALA A 198 -1.60 -11.60 -3.84
C ALA A 198 -0.10 -11.46 -4.12
N PHE A 199 0.67 -12.48 -3.75
CA PHE A 199 2.05 -12.63 -4.16
C PHE A 199 2.10 -13.38 -5.49
N PHE A 200 2.90 -12.87 -6.40
CA PHE A 200 3.24 -13.55 -7.64
C PHE A 200 4.47 -14.43 -7.42
N GLU A 201 4.60 -15.49 -8.22
CA GLU A 201 5.82 -16.27 -8.22
C GLU A 201 7.03 -15.39 -8.60
N PRO A 202 8.23 -15.67 -8.07
CA PRO A 202 9.42 -14.95 -8.48
C PRO A 202 9.58 -15.01 -10.00
N ASP A 203 9.91 -13.89 -10.61
CA ASP A 203 10.23 -13.86 -12.02
C ASP A 203 11.61 -14.50 -12.31
N GLU A 204 12.01 -14.51 -13.60
CA GLU A 204 13.26 -15.14 -14.05
C GLU A 204 14.52 -14.57 -13.38
N ILE A 205 14.43 -13.34 -12.87
CA ILE A 205 15.53 -12.67 -12.17
C ILE A 205 15.37 -12.69 -10.65
N GLY A 206 14.33 -13.33 -10.13
CA GLY A 206 14.10 -13.50 -8.70
C GLY A 206 13.39 -12.34 -8.02
N LEU A 207 12.80 -11.39 -8.77
CA LEU A 207 11.93 -10.36 -8.19
C LEU A 207 10.58 -10.98 -7.81
N ILE A 208 10.08 -10.59 -6.63
CA ILE A 208 8.79 -11.04 -6.13
C ILE A 208 7.81 -9.87 -6.19
N ALA A 209 6.75 -10.01 -6.97
CA ALA A 209 5.70 -9.00 -7.02
C ALA A 209 4.62 -9.28 -5.97
N LEU A 210 4.09 -8.21 -5.39
CA LEU A 210 2.94 -8.22 -4.49
C LEU A 210 1.93 -7.17 -4.99
N ARG A 211 0.68 -7.58 -5.13
CA ARG A 211 -0.45 -6.68 -5.35
C ARG A 211 -1.29 -6.61 -4.10
N MET A 212 -1.60 -5.41 -3.66
CA MET A 212 -2.51 -5.11 -2.57
C MET A 212 -3.69 -4.31 -3.10
N ALA A 213 -4.89 -4.57 -2.59
CA ALA A 213 -6.09 -3.80 -2.91
C ALA A 213 -6.87 -3.50 -1.63
N PHE A 214 -7.30 -2.23 -1.50
CA PHE A 214 -8.06 -1.73 -0.35
C PHE A 214 -9.38 -1.16 -0.85
N TYR A 215 -10.48 -1.56 -0.25
CA TYR A 215 -11.85 -1.13 -0.57
C TYR A 215 -12.18 -1.13 -2.07
N GLU A 216 -11.48 -1.98 -2.85
CA GLU A 216 -11.55 -2.06 -4.31
C GLU A 216 -11.08 -0.82 -5.07
N GLY A 217 -11.08 0.36 -4.44
CA GLY A 217 -10.70 1.64 -5.05
C GLY A 217 -9.21 1.94 -5.06
N ALA A 218 -8.43 1.37 -4.13
CA ALA A 218 -6.99 1.60 -4.05
C ALA A 218 -6.21 0.34 -4.37
N GLN A 219 -5.30 0.42 -5.34
CA GLN A 219 -4.34 -0.63 -5.64
C GLN A 219 -2.91 -0.15 -5.41
N VAL A 220 -2.08 -1.05 -4.89
CA VAL A 220 -0.66 -0.83 -4.66
C VAL A 220 0.10 -2.02 -5.22
N PHE A 221 1.07 -1.73 -6.07
CA PHE A 221 2.00 -2.72 -6.61
C PHE A 221 3.34 -2.59 -5.91
N VAL A 222 3.89 -3.71 -5.50
CA VAL A 222 5.16 -3.78 -4.79
C VAL A 222 6.05 -4.78 -5.50
N SER A 223 7.32 -4.42 -5.71
CA SER A 223 8.35 -5.32 -6.18
C SER A 223 9.41 -5.46 -5.09
N PHE A 224 9.62 -6.66 -4.62
CA PHE A 224 10.69 -7.02 -3.71
C PHE A 224 11.90 -7.47 -4.51
N GLN A 225 12.98 -6.72 -4.41
CA GLN A 225 14.29 -7.05 -4.97
C GLN A 225 15.17 -7.60 -3.85
N PRO A 226 15.42 -8.92 -3.80
CA PRO A 226 16.34 -9.48 -2.84
C PRO A 226 17.74 -8.86 -2.95
N LYS A 227 18.47 -8.83 -1.83
CA LYS A 227 19.78 -8.15 -1.72
C LYS A 227 20.80 -8.62 -2.76
N ASP A 228 20.73 -9.91 -3.12
CA ASP A 228 21.68 -10.54 -4.05
C ASP A 228 21.19 -10.52 -5.51
N VAL A 229 20.04 -9.90 -5.78
CA VAL A 229 19.45 -9.80 -7.14
C VAL A 229 19.82 -8.48 -7.76
N GLN A 230 20.52 -8.52 -8.88
CA GLN A 230 20.76 -7.34 -9.74
C GLN A 230 19.71 -7.30 -10.84
N ILE A 231 19.15 -6.12 -11.07
CA ILE A 231 18.22 -5.91 -12.19
C ILE A 231 19.01 -6.03 -13.50
N PRO A 232 18.65 -6.96 -14.39
CA PRO A 232 19.40 -7.17 -15.61
C PRO A 232 19.21 -6.02 -16.60
N PHE A 233 20.20 -5.84 -17.43
CA PHE A 233 20.27 -4.76 -18.40
C PHE A 233 19.11 -4.73 -19.41
N ASN A 234 18.56 -5.90 -19.76
CA ASN A 234 17.41 -6.01 -20.67
C ASN A 234 16.12 -5.34 -20.14
N LEU A 235 15.91 -5.32 -18.81
CA LEU A 235 14.78 -4.60 -18.23
C LEU A 235 14.90 -3.09 -18.47
N ALA A 236 16.12 -2.54 -18.43
CA ALA A 236 16.37 -1.15 -18.77
C ALA A 236 15.95 -0.84 -20.23
N PHE A 237 16.23 -1.73 -21.16
CA PHE A 237 15.79 -1.58 -22.56
C PHE A 237 14.26 -1.61 -22.69
N GLU A 238 13.56 -2.49 -21.99
CA GLU A 238 12.10 -2.51 -22.00
C GLU A 238 11.51 -1.18 -21.49
N LEU A 239 12.10 -0.61 -20.45
CA LEU A 239 11.69 0.67 -19.91
C LEU A 239 11.94 1.81 -20.90
N ILE A 240 13.13 1.86 -21.51
CA ILE A 240 13.48 2.85 -22.56
C ILE A 240 12.52 2.73 -23.75
N HIS A 241 12.29 1.51 -24.25
CA HIS A 241 11.34 1.27 -25.35
C HIS A 241 9.90 1.71 -25.03
N SER A 242 9.55 1.71 -23.75
CA SER A 242 8.26 2.20 -23.26
C SER A 242 8.23 3.70 -23.04
N GLY A 243 9.30 4.42 -23.41
CA GLY A 243 9.45 5.87 -23.22
C GLY A 243 9.59 6.27 -21.76
N ILE A 244 10.16 5.36 -20.95
CA ILE A 244 10.43 5.62 -19.53
C ILE A 244 11.91 6.00 -19.38
N LYS A 245 12.14 7.20 -18.86
CA LYS A 245 13.48 7.67 -18.55
C LYS A 245 14.19 6.68 -17.64
N THR A 246 15.32 6.17 -18.08
CA THR A 246 16.08 5.12 -17.40
C THR A 246 17.52 5.55 -17.27
N PHE A 247 18.09 5.34 -16.07
CA PHE A 247 19.51 5.56 -15.81
C PHE A 247 20.21 4.21 -15.80
N VAL A 248 21.24 4.08 -16.59
CA VAL A 248 22.08 2.88 -16.62
C VAL A 248 23.47 3.25 -16.08
N GLN A 249 23.94 2.51 -15.11
CA GLN A 249 25.27 2.71 -14.53
C GLN A 249 26.31 1.95 -15.35
N PHE A 250 27.34 2.68 -15.80
CA PHE A 250 28.54 2.12 -16.42
C PHE A 250 29.77 2.52 -15.59
N GLY A 251 30.25 1.61 -14.77
CA GLY A 251 31.32 1.94 -13.81
C GLY A 251 30.82 2.96 -12.79
N ASP A 252 31.47 4.11 -12.71
CA ASP A 252 31.11 5.22 -11.82
C ASP A 252 30.20 6.28 -12.49
N GLU A 253 29.89 6.10 -13.77
CA GLU A 253 29.07 7.05 -14.53
C GLU A 253 27.63 6.54 -14.70
N TYR A 254 26.67 7.49 -14.67
CA TYR A 254 25.26 7.24 -14.95
C TYR A 254 24.91 7.85 -16.30
N ILE A 255 24.43 7.04 -17.22
CA ILE A 255 23.95 7.48 -18.55
C ILE A 255 22.43 7.47 -18.51
N GLU A 256 21.82 8.59 -18.87
CA GLU A 256 20.39 8.74 -18.99
C GLU A 256 19.94 8.36 -20.41
N PHE A 257 18.93 7.50 -20.47
CA PHE A 257 18.21 7.14 -21.70
C PHE A 257 16.75 7.55 -21.58
N SER A 258 16.18 8.15 -22.61
CA SER A 258 14.78 8.61 -22.66
C SER A 258 14.18 8.34 -24.02
#